data_a2a55882ef4979e401e2b3ae2f7ef655
#
_entry.id   a2a55882ef4979e401e2b3ae2f7ef655
#
_cell.length_a   1.000
_cell.length_b   1.000
_cell.length_c   1.000
_cell.angle_alpha   90.00
_cell.angle_beta   90.00
_cell.angle_gamma   90.00
#
_symmetry.space_group_name_H-M   'P 1'
#
loop_
_entity.id
_entity.type
_entity.pdbx_description
1 polymer ?
#
loop_
_entity_poly.entity_id
_entity_poly.type
_entity_poly.pdbx_seq_one_letter_code
_entity_poly.pdbx_strand_id
1 'polypeptide(L)'
;MSNKSSLKSTIAVSLTNYLDAGAIVAGASGLTLWQKYLGLTEIHLGWLNFISANCLGAALGAIIGGFLADKYGRKFIYTYNLLVYMLGVLLVMFSVNFPMLLAGFLVTGISVGVGVPASWTYISESSEINNRGRNICISQMSWGVGPMIILLLGMFFAPGGYLFGWVESLATSVIGTGAAEDAINVFSSRLVFFSLFVVAFIAWNMQRRLEESAEWKASK
;
A
#
# COMPACT_ATOMS: atom_id res chain seq x y z
N MET A 1 -13.96 -24.89 9.00
CA MET A 1 -12.49 -24.63 9.03
C MET A 1 -12.03 -24.58 10.48
N SER A 2 -10.83 -25.09 10.80
CA SER A 2 -10.27 -24.98 12.15
C SER A 2 -10.06 -23.50 12.52
N ASN A 3 -10.33 -23.09 13.76
CA ASN A 3 -10.15 -21.72 14.27
C ASN A 3 -8.74 -21.15 13.97
N LYS A 4 -7.70 -22.01 13.94
CA LYS A 4 -6.33 -21.62 13.57
C LYS A 4 -6.16 -21.27 12.09
N SER A 5 -6.90 -21.90 11.18
CA SER A 5 -6.83 -21.60 9.74
C SER A 5 -7.54 -20.27 9.43
N SER A 6 -8.67 -20.01 10.09
CA SER A 6 -9.40 -18.74 9.97
C SER A 6 -8.57 -17.53 10.44
N LEU A 7 -7.86 -17.66 11.58
CA LEU A 7 -7.02 -16.57 12.08
C LEU A 7 -5.83 -16.27 11.16
N LYS A 8 -5.17 -17.31 10.61
CA LYS A 8 -4.07 -17.12 9.64
C LYS A 8 -4.53 -16.39 8.39
N SER A 9 -5.69 -16.77 7.85
CA SER A 9 -6.30 -16.10 6.68
C SER A 9 -6.63 -14.65 7.01
N THR A 10 -7.21 -14.38 8.19
CA THR A 10 -7.51 -13.02 8.64
C THR A 10 -6.25 -12.17 8.72
N ILE A 11 -5.17 -12.66 9.34
CA ILE A 11 -3.91 -11.91 9.42
C ILE A 11 -3.33 -11.64 8.02
N ALA A 12 -3.31 -12.64 7.15
CA ALA A 12 -2.79 -12.48 5.79
C ALA A 12 -3.55 -11.39 5.02
N VAL A 13 -4.88 -11.37 5.12
CA VAL A 13 -5.72 -10.36 4.45
C VAL A 13 -5.62 -9.00 5.15
N SER A 14 -5.47 -8.96 6.47
CA SER A 14 -5.29 -7.71 7.23
C SER A 14 -4.01 -6.96 6.86
N LEU A 15 -2.98 -7.64 6.32
CA LEU A 15 -1.80 -6.98 5.76
C LEU A 15 -2.14 -6.11 4.54
N THR A 16 -3.17 -6.43 3.75
CA THR A 16 -3.65 -5.54 2.70
C THR A 16 -4.14 -4.23 3.29
N ASN A 17 -4.97 -4.27 4.34
CA ASN A 17 -5.45 -3.06 5.01
C ASN A 17 -4.31 -2.21 5.61
N TYR A 18 -3.26 -2.85 6.13
CA TYR A 18 -2.04 -2.18 6.57
C TYR A 18 -1.38 -1.42 5.40
N LEU A 19 -1.23 -2.09 4.24
CA LEU A 19 -0.60 -1.51 3.05
C LEU A 19 -1.43 -0.37 2.47
N ASP A 20 -2.75 -0.55 2.40
CA ASP A 20 -3.68 0.42 1.83
C ASP A 20 -3.63 1.74 2.62
N ALA A 21 -3.79 1.68 3.94
CA ALA A 21 -3.70 2.85 4.80
C ALA A 21 -2.28 3.42 4.87
N GLY A 22 -1.26 2.56 4.89
CA GLY A 22 0.15 2.95 4.88
C GLY A 22 0.54 3.72 3.61
N ALA A 23 0.05 3.31 2.43
CA ALA A 23 0.33 3.99 1.17
C ALA A 23 -0.23 5.42 1.12
N ILE A 24 -1.44 5.63 1.64
CA ILE A 24 -2.06 6.96 1.74
C ILE A 24 -1.15 7.90 2.53
N VAL A 25 -0.67 7.44 3.67
CA VAL A 25 0.14 8.24 4.59
C VAL A 25 1.58 8.39 4.09
N ALA A 26 2.16 7.36 3.46
CA ALA A 26 3.47 7.45 2.82
C ALA A 26 3.49 8.52 1.73
N GLY A 27 2.44 8.56 0.90
CA GLY A 27 2.26 9.61 -0.10
C GLY A 27 2.24 11.00 0.52
N ALA A 28 1.42 11.20 1.54
CA ALA A 28 1.27 12.50 2.20
C ALA A 28 2.56 12.95 2.90
N SER A 29 3.24 12.05 3.64
CA SER A 29 4.45 12.38 4.39
C SER A 29 5.66 12.74 3.52
N GLY A 30 5.75 12.14 2.32
CA GLY A 30 6.84 12.39 1.38
C GLY A 30 6.61 13.54 0.40
N LEU A 31 5.40 14.10 0.35
CA LEU A 31 4.97 15.00 -0.72
C LEU A 31 5.85 16.25 -0.86
N THR A 32 6.23 16.85 0.27
CA THR A 32 7.09 18.04 0.31
C THR A 32 8.52 17.76 -0.20
N LEU A 33 9.03 16.54 0.01
CA LEU A 33 10.35 16.12 -0.48
C LEU A 33 10.31 15.95 -2.01
N TRP A 34 9.24 15.33 -2.54
CA TRP A 34 9.02 15.23 -3.98
C TRP A 34 8.79 16.59 -4.64
N GLN A 35 8.08 17.49 -3.95
CA GLN A 35 7.86 18.86 -4.43
C GLN A 35 9.17 19.58 -4.68
N LYS A 36 10.09 19.54 -3.72
CA LYS A 36 11.42 20.16 -3.86
C LYS A 36 12.27 19.47 -4.93
N TYR A 37 12.32 18.14 -4.90
CA TYR A 37 13.14 17.37 -5.83
C TYR A 37 12.75 17.50 -7.29
N LEU A 38 11.45 17.54 -7.59
CA LEU A 38 10.92 17.63 -8.97
C LEU A 38 10.48 19.04 -9.36
N GLY A 39 10.61 20.05 -8.47
CA GLY A 39 10.16 21.42 -8.73
C GLY A 39 8.64 21.51 -8.95
N LEU A 40 7.83 20.74 -8.18
CA LEU A 40 6.39 20.68 -8.39
C LEU A 40 5.68 21.92 -7.86
N THR A 41 4.68 22.39 -8.60
CA THR A 41 3.77 23.46 -8.17
C THR A 41 2.63 22.90 -7.33
N GLU A 42 1.89 23.79 -6.63
CA GLU A 42 0.70 23.41 -5.85
C GLU A 42 -0.37 22.71 -6.72
N ILE A 43 -0.46 23.07 -8.00
CA ILE A 43 -1.35 22.42 -8.96
C ILE A 43 -0.95 20.96 -9.18
N HIS A 44 0.34 20.68 -9.30
CA HIS A 44 0.85 19.31 -9.43
C HIS A 44 0.55 18.48 -8.17
N LEU A 45 0.68 19.07 -6.99
CA LEU A 45 0.31 18.43 -5.73
C LEU A 45 -1.18 18.13 -5.65
N GLY A 46 -2.01 19.07 -6.12
CA GLY A 46 -3.46 18.87 -6.25
C GLY A 46 -3.79 17.64 -7.12
N TRP A 47 -3.16 17.53 -8.29
CA TRP A 47 -3.34 16.37 -9.18
C TRP A 47 -2.87 15.06 -8.55
N LEU A 48 -1.73 15.06 -7.84
CA LEU A 48 -1.25 13.86 -7.14
C LEU A 48 -2.27 13.37 -6.09
N ASN A 49 -2.79 14.28 -5.28
CA ASN A 49 -3.79 13.93 -4.27
C ASN A 49 -5.12 13.47 -4.91
N PHE A 50 -5.58 14.13 -5.96
CA PHE A 50 -6.82 13.78 -6.65
C PHE A 50 -6.75 12.39 -7.31
N ILE A 51 -5.62 12.07 -7.96
CA ILE A 51 -5.48 10.81 -8.72
C ILE A 51 -5.12 9.62 -7.81
N SER A 52 -4.53 9.88 -6.65
CA SER A 52 -4.04 8.85 -5.72
C SER A 52 -5.14 8.03 -5.05
N ALA A 53 -4.73 7.25 -4.07
CA ALA A 53 -5.61 6.48 -3.19
C ALA A 53 -6.60 7.33 -2.37
N ASN A 54 -6.41 8.66 -2.36
CA ASN A 54 -7.30 9.55 -1.60
C ASN A 54 -8.63 9.85 -2.33
N CYS A 55 -8.68 9.74 -3.68
CA CYS A 55 -9.88 10.10 -4.42
C CYS A 55 -10.10 9.20 -5.65
N LEU A 56 -9.70 9.65 -6.84
CA LEU A 56 -10.05 9.02 -8.11
C LEU A 56 -9.51 7.59 -8.23
N GLY A 57 -8.25 7.36 -7.83
CA GLY A 57 -7.63 6.05 -7.88
C GLY A 57 -8.43 5.03 -7.06
N ALA A 58 -8.74 5.36 -5.80
CA ALA A 58 -9.53 4.48 -4.94
C ALA A 58 -10.97 4.26 -5.46
N ALA A 59 -11.62 5.31 -5.96
CA ALA A 59 -12.98 5.21 -6.51
C ALA A 59 -13.03 4.25 -7.71
N LEU A 60 -12.13 4.43 -8.68
CA LEU A 60 -12.02 3.54 -9.84
C LEU A 60 -11.66 2.11 -9.42
N GLY A 61 -10.71 1.98 -8.49
CA GLY A 61 -10.30 0.69 -7.94
C GLY A 61 -11.45 -0.07 -7.28
N ALA A 62 -12.26 0.61 -6.47
CA ALA A 62 -13.40 -0.01 -5.79
C ALA A 62 -14.45 -0.53 -6.76
N ILE A 63 -14.78 0.23 -7.81
CA ILE A 63 -15.74 -0.18 -8.85
C ILE A 63 -15.19 -1.40 -9.61
N ILE A 64 -13.96 -1.31 -10.11
CA ILE A 64 -13.31 -2.39 -10.87
C ILE A 64 -13.13 -3.62 -9.98
N GLY A 65 -12.65 -3.42 -8.76
CA GLY A 65 -12.37 -4.49 -7.81
C GLY A 65 -13.60 -5.26 -7.38
N GLY A 66 -14.72 -4.57 -7.12
CA GLY A 66 -15.99 -5.21 -6.80
C GLY A 66 -16.45 -6.13 -7.94
N PHE A 67 -16.51 -5.61 -9.15
CA PHE A 67 -16.89 -6.39 -10.34
C PHE A 67 -15.96 -7.59 -10.59
N LEU A 68 -14.65 -7.42 -10.49
CA LEU A 68 -13.68 -8.50 -10.69
C LEU A 68 -13.76 -9.54 -9.57
N ALA A 69 -13.97 -9.13 -8.31
CA ALA A 69 -14.11 -10.03 -7.18
C ALA A 69 -15.33 -10.94 -7.31
N ASP A 70 -16.45 -10.43 -7.79
CA ASP A 70 -17.67 -11.21 -8.02
C ASP A 70 -17.54 -12.15 -9.22
N LYS A 71 -16.86 -11.72 -10.28
CA LYS A 71 -16.68 -12.50 -11.50
C LYS A 71 -15.62 -13.61 -11.38
N TYR A 72 -14.45 -13.29 -10.82
CA TYR A 72 -13.28 -14.18 -10.83
C TYR A 72 -12.92 -14.76 -9.45
N GLY A 73 -13.57 -14.29 -8.41
CA GLY A 73 -13.34 -14.74 -7.04
C GLY A 73 -12.40 -13.83 -6.24
N ARG A 74 -12.48 -13.99 -4.91
CA ARG A 74 -11.71 -13.16 -3.96
C ARG A 74 -10.22 -13.50 -4.01
N LYS A 75 -9.88 -14.78 -4.21
CA LYS A 75 -8.48 -15.23 -4.35
C LYS A 75 -7.77 -14.60 -5.54
N PHE A 76 -8.49 -14.44 -6.67
CA PHE A 76 -7.95 -13.75 -7.84
C PHE A 76 -7.49 -12.34 -7.48
N ILE A 77 -8.35 -11.59 -6.77
CA ILE A 77 -8.03 -10.24 -6.33
C ILE A 77 -6.76 -10.23 -5.47
N TYR A 78 -6.67 -11.07 -4.43
CA TYR A 78 -5.50 -11.09 -3.55
C TYR A 78 -4.19 -11.43 -4.27
N THR A 79 -4.26 -12.30 -5.27
CA THR A 79 -3.06 -12.71 -5.99
C THR A 79 -2.55 -11.60 -6.91
N TYR A 80 -3.44 -10.95 -7.65
CA TYR A 80 -3.06 -10.00 -8.69
C TYR A 80 -3.03 -8.55 -8.20
N ASN A 81 -3.91 -8.17 -7.28
CA ASN A 81 -3.95 -6.81 -6.77
C ASN A 81 -2.65 -6.39 -6.08
N LEU A 82 -2.05 -7.27 -5.26
CA LEU A 82 -0.78 -6.97 -4.61
C LEU A 82 0.40 -6.86 -5.60
N LEU A 83 0.35 -7.57 -6.75
CA LEU A 83 1.33 -7.37 -7.81
C LEU A 83 1.18 -5.98 -8.45
N VAL A 84 -0.05 -5.54 -8.70
CA VAL A 84 -0.34 -4.19 -9.20
C VAL A 84 0.10 -3.14 -8.18
N TYR A 85 -0.17 -3.36 -6.89
CA TYR A 85 0.30 -2.51 -5.79
C TYR A 85 1.82 -2.36 -5.80
N MET A 86 2.55 -3.47 -5.85
CA MET A 86 4.01 -3.47 -5.90
C MET A 86 4.55 -2.72 -7.12
N LEU A 87 3.90 -2.89 -8.30
CA LEU A 87 4.26 -2.13 -9.51
C LEU A 87 4.07 -0.63 -9.28
N GLY A 88 2.95 -0.20 -8.70
CA GLY A 88 2.70 1.20 -8.37
C GLY A 88 3.73 1.78 -7.41
N VAL A 89 4.05 1.04 -6.35
CA VAL A 89 5.09 1.43 -5.37
C VAL A 89 6.47 1.56 -6.04
N LEU A 90 6.85 0.63 -6.93
CA LEU A 90 8.11 0.72 -7.69
C LEU A 90 8.14 1.96 -8.59
N LEU A 91 7.04 2.28 -9.28
CA LEU A 91 6.95 3.49 -10.09
C LEU A 91 7.16 4.75 -9.25
N VAL A 92 6.60 4.81 -8.03
CA VAL A 92 6.84 5.93 -7.11
C VAL A 92 8.30 5.97 -6.68
N MET A 93 8.87 4.83 -6.24
CA MET A 93 10.26 4.76 -5.76
C MET A 93 11.28 5.23 -6.80
N PHE A 94 11.10 4.83 -8.06
CA PHE A 94 12.02 5.15 -9.14
C PHE A 94 11.61 6.38 -9.94
N SER A 95 10.63 7.15 -9.49
CA SER A 95 10.18 8.33 -10.21
C SER A 95 11.29 9.38 -10.31
N VAL A 96 11.49 9.86 -11.53
CA VAL A 96 12.45 10.91 -11.90
C VAL A 96 11.76 12.14 -12.51
N ASN A 97 10.45 12.05 -12.73
CA ASN A 97 9.63 13.11 -13.30
C ASN A 97 8.19 13.04 -12.79
N PHE A 98 7.45 14.14 -12.95
CA PHE A 98 6.06 14.24 -12.51
C PHE A 98 5.13 13.19 -13.13
N PRO A 99 5.12 12.93 -14.46
CA PRO A 99 4.22 11.92 -15.03
C PRO A 99 4.44 10.51 -14.47
N MET A 100 5.68 10.13 -14.21
CA MET A 100 5.99 8.81 -13.63
C MET A 100 5.50 8.72 -12.18
N LEU A 101 5.70 9.79 -11.40
CA LEU A 101 5.20 9.88 -10.04
C LEU A 101 3.67 9.79 -10.02
N LEU A 102 2.99 10.54 -10.90
CA LEU A 102 1.55 10.54 -11.04
C LEU A 102 1.01 9.15 -11.42
N ALA A 103 1.64 8.49 -12.39
CA ALA A 103 1.29 7.12 -12.77
C ALA A 103 1.45 6.13 -11.60
N GLY A 104 2.53 6.26 -10.83
CA GLY A 104 2.75 5.43 -9.64
C GLY A 104 1.64 5.62 -8.59
N PHE A 105 1.27 6.87 -8.30
CA PHE A 105 0.16 7.18 -7.38
C PHE A 105 -1.19 6.69 -7.90
N LEU A 106 -1.45 6.78 -9.21
CA LEU A 106 -2.68 6.26 -9.81
C LEU A 106 -2.76 4.74 -9.67
N VAL A 107 -1.70 4.02 -10.06
CA VAL A 107 -1.66 2.55 -10.00
C VAL A 107 -1.79 2.06 -8.55
N THR A 108 -1.06 2.67 -7.61
CA THR A 108 -1.18 2.36 -6.18
C THR A 108 -2.59 2.66 -5.68
N GLY A 109 -3.17 3.80 -6.07
CA GLY A 109 -4.52 4.21 -5.69
C GLY A 109 -5.60 3.24 -6.18
N ILE A 110 -5.52 2.79 -7.43
CA ILE A 110 -6.42 1.77 -7.97
C ILE A 110 -6.30 0.47 -7.16
N SER A 111 -5.08 0.04 -6.86
CA SER A 111 -4.86 -1.17 -6.06
C SER A 111 -5.44 -1.06 -4.65
N VAL A 112 -5.26 0.08 -3.97
CA VAL A 112 -5.89 0.35 -2.67
C VAL A 112 -7.42 0.26 -2.77
N GLY A 113 -8.00 0.88 -3.80
CA GLY A 113 -9.46 0.82 -4.02
C GLY A 113 -9.99 -0.59 -4.24
N VAL A 114 -9.24 -1.45 -4.94
CA VAL A 114 -9.57 -2.87 -5.14
C VAL A 114 -9.44 -3.66 -3.83
N GLY A 115 -8.41 -3.40 -3.03
CA GLY A 115 -8.05 -4.17 -1.84
C GLY A 115 -9.08 -4.05 -0.71
N VAL A 116 -9.57 -2.85 -0.44
CA VAL A 116 -10.44 -2.55 0.70
C VAL A 116 -11.74 -3.37 0.69
N PRO A 117 -12.62 -3.28 -0.32
CA PRO A 117 -13.86 -4.05 -0.32
C PRO A 117 -13.62 -5.56 -0.37
N ALA A 118 -12.62 -6.00 -1.13
CA ALA A 118 -12.30 -7.42 -1.26
C ALA A 118 -11.88 -8.03 0.09
N SER A 119 -11.04 -7.33 0.88
CA SER A 119 -10.57 -7.82 2.18
C SER A 119 -11.70 -7.98 3.19
N TRP A 120 -12.60 -7.02 3.27
CA TRP A 120 -13.73 -7.09 4.20
C TRP A 120 -14.73 -8.18 3.84
N THR A 121 -15.03 -8.32 2.56
CA THR A 121 -15.90 -9.38 2.05
C THR A 121 -15.31 -10.75 2.37
N TYR A 122 -14.03 -10.99 2.04
CA TYR A 122 -13.38 -12.26 2.32
C TYR A 122 -13.37 -12.61 3.81
N ILE A 123 -13.03 -11.66 4.69
CA ILE A 123 -13.01 -11.89 6.14
C ILE A 123 -14.40 -12.22 6.65
N SER A 124 -15.44 -11.54 6.16
CA SER A 124 -16.81 -11.82 6.56
C SER A 124 -17.30 -13.19 6.10
N GLU A 125 -16.98 -13.60 4.86
CA GLU A 125 -17.36 -14.89 4.27
C GLU A 125 -16.56 -16.06 4.85
N SER A 126 -15.28 -15.88 5.19
CA SER A 126 -14.41 -16.93 5.67
C SER A 126 -14.43 -17.12 7.19
N SER A 127 -15.09 -16.24 7.93
CA SER A 127 -15.16 -16.27 9.38
C SER A 127 -16.41 -17.00 9.88
N GLU A 128 -16.24 -17.85 10.89
CA GLU A 128 -17.37 -18.41 11.65
C GLU A 128 -18.19 -17.28 12.28
N ILE A 129 -19.51 -17.45 12.37
CA ILE A 129 -20.46 -16.43 12.87
C ILE A 129 -20.00 -15.87 14.22
N ASN A 130 -19.58 -16.72 15.15
CA ASN A 130 -19.15 -16.32 16.49
C ASN A 130 -17.84 -15.53 16.51
N ASN A 131 -16.99 -15.66 15.49
CA ASN A 131 -15.66 -15.03 15.41
C ASN A 131 -15.59 -13.89 14.38
N ARG A 132 -16.66 -13.66 13.61
CA ARG A 132 -16.69 -12.67 12.51
C ARG A 132 -16.36 -11.27 13.00
N GLY A 133 -16.98 -10.81 14.07
CA GLY A 133 -16.73 -9.49 14.65
C GLY A 133 -15.27 -9.32 15.10
N ARG A 134 -14.70 -10.31 15.77
CA ARG A 134 -13.29 -10.30 16.20
C ARG A 134 -12.34 -10.20 15.01
N ASN A 135 -12.58 -10.98 13.95
CA ASN A 135 -11.71 -10.99 12.79
C ASN A 135 -11.78 -9.68 11.98
N ILE A 136 -12.96 -9.07 11.89
CA ILE A 136 -13.13 -7.73 11.31
C ILE A 136 -12.39 -6.69 12.16
N CYS A 137 -12.49 -6.75 13.50
CA CYS A 137 -11.74 -5.83 14.38
C CYS A 137 -10.22 -5.95 14.19
N ILE A 138 -9.67 -7.17 14.08
CA ILE A 138 -8.23 -7.37 13.81
C ILE A 138 -7.84 -6.69 12.48
N SER A 139 -8.65 -6.83 11.46
CA SER A 139 -8.44 -6.21 10.16
C SER A 139 -8.47 -4.67 10.25
N GLN A 140 -9.42 -4.11 10.99
CA GLN A 140 -9.50 -2.67 11.20
C GLN A 140 -8.35 -2.11 12.07
N MET A 141 -7.87 -2.87 13.05
CA MET A 141 -6.66 -2.48 13.77
C MET A 141 -5.45 -2.36 12.84
N SER A 142 -5.32 -3.24 11.86
CA SER A 142 -4.23 -3.17 10.86
C SER A 142 -4.31 -1.91 10.02
N TRP A 143 -5.51 -1.40 9.73
CA TRP A 143 -5.72 -0.10 9.07
C TRP A 143 -5.17 1.08 9.89
N GLY A 144 -5.23 1.03 11.21
CA GLY A 144 -4.64 2.06 12.09
C GLY A 144 -3.13 1.88 12.30
N VAL A 145 -2.67 0.62 12.40
CA VAL A 145 -1.25 0.30 12.63
C VAL A 145 -0.39 0.68 11.41
N GLY A 146 -0.90 0.53 10.19
CA GLY A 146 -0.20 0.90 8.97
C GLY A 146 0.29 2.35 8.98
N PRO A 147 -0.59 3.34 9.06
CA PRO A 147 -0.22 4.75 9.17
C PRO A 147 0.73 5.05 10.31
N MET A 148 0.51 4.46 11.49
CA MET A 148 1.38 4.67 12.65
C MET A 148 2.83 4.27 12.35
N ILE A 149 3.05 3.07 11.81
CA ILE A 149 4.41 2.60 11.49
C ILE A 149 5.02 3.45 10.37
N ILE A 150 4.25 3.76 9.33
CA ILE A 150 4.74 4.55 8.19
C ILE A 150 5.10 5.98 8.60
N LEU A 151 4.31 6.62 9.47
CA LEU A 151 4.66 7.94 10.04
C LEU A 151 5.92 7.89 10.88
N LEU A 152 6.08 6.87 11.72
CA LEU A 152 7.29 6.68 12.51
C LEU A 152 8.52 6.50 11.61
N LEU A 153 8.43 5.65 10.59
CA LEU A 153 9.51 5.49 9.60
C LEU A 153 9.80 6.81 8.87
N GLY A 154 8.76 7.51 8.43
CA GLY A 154 8.88 8.83 7.81
C GLY A 154 9.60 9.83 8.72
N MET A 155 9.24 9.89 10.00
CA MET A 155 9.86 10.76 10.98
C MET A 155 11.34 10.40 11.23
N PHE A 156 11.66 9.12 11.36
CA PHE A 156 13.04 8.67 11.61
C PHE A 156 13.95 8.86 10.40
N PHE A 157 13.42 8.69 9.19
CA PHE A 157 14.19 8.81 7.95
C PHE A 157 14.21 10.24 7.38
N ALA A 158 13.31 11.12 7.81
CA ALA A 158 13.24 12.50 7.33
C ALA A 158 14.54 13.27 7.61
N PRO A 159 14.83 14.32 6.82
CA PRO A 159 15.93 15.24 7.11
C PRO A 159 15.84 15.78 8.55
N GLY A 160 16.91 15.57 9.32
CA GLY A 160 16.96 15.88 10.76
C GLY A 160 16.40 14.79 11.68
N GLY A 161 15.88 13.68 11.15
CA GLY A 161 15.43 12.53 11.93
C GLY A 161 16.60 11.70 12.49
N TYR A 162 16.31 10.87 13.49
CA TYR A 162 17.32 10.08 14.21
C TYR A 162 18.16 9.15 13.32
N LEU A 163 17.55 8.58 12.27
CA LEU A 163 18.21 7.66 11.33
C LEU A 163 18.65 8.35 10.02
N PHE A 164 18.50 9.67 9.92
CA PHE A 164 18.80 10.38 8.67
C PHE A 164 20.26 10.23 8.24
N GLY A 165 21.22 10.23 9.17
CA GLY A 165 22.63 10.01 8.85
C GLY A 165 22.91 8.64 8.18
N TRP A 166 22.17 7.60 8.57
CA TRP A 166 22.21 6.30 7.90
C TRP A 166 21.57 6.35 6.50
N VAL A 167 20.43 7.07 6.37
CA VAL A 167 19.76 7.29 5.07
C VAL A 167 20.69 8.04 4.11
N GLU A 168 21.36 9.08 4.57
CA GLU A 168 22.33 9.87 3.81
C GLU A 168 23.51 9.01 3.35
N SER A 169 24.06 8.18 4.22
CA SER A 169 25.11 7.23 3.89
C SER A 169 24.70 6.23 2.81
N LEU A 170 23.47 5.69 2.90
CA LEU A 170 22.92 4.82 1.86
C LEU A 170 22.67 5.58 0.56
N ALA A 171 22.08 6.77 0.63
CA ALA A 171 21.80 7.59 -0.55
C ALA A 171 23.09 7.92 -1.31
N THR A 172 24.13 8.35 -0.61
CA THR A 172 25.44 8.66 -1.21
C THR A 172 26.13 7.43 -1.79
N SER A 173 25.96 6.25 -1.21
CA SER A 173 26.49 5.01 -1.77
C SER A 173 25.78 4.56 -3.05
N VAL A 174 24.49 4.85 -3.19
CA VAL A 174 23.66 4.44 -4.34
C VAL A 174 23.67 5.49 -5.45
N ILE A 175 23.56 6.77 -5.10
CA ILE A 175 23.41 7.87 -6.07
C ILE A 175 24.78 8.49 -6.41
N GLY A 176 25.75 8.38 -5.50
CA GLY A 176 27.08 8.96 -5.63
C GLY A 176 27.30 10.15 -4.68
N THR A 177 28.57 10.42 -4.35
CA THR A 177 29.02 11.46 -3.38
C THR A 177 28.79 12.90 -3.84
N GLY A 178 28.31 13.13 -5.06
CA GLY A 178 28.00 14.45 -5.63
C GLY A 178 26.51 14.69 -5.82
N ALA A 179 25.64 13.87 -5.22
CA ALA A 179 24.19 14.02 -5.37
C ALA A 179 23.68 15.34 -4.76
N ALA A 180 22.70 15.95 -5.41
CA ALA A 180 22.05 17.15 -4.88
C ALA A 180 21.32 16.81 -3.54
N GLU A 181 21.29 17.77 -2.62
CA GLU A 181 20.67 17.61 -1.31
C GLU A 181 19.20 17.14 -1.42
N ASP A 182 18.44 17.70 -2.38
CA ASP A 182 17.04 17.29 -2.60
C ASP A 182 16.93 15.82 -3.06
N ALA A 183 17.92 15.30 -3.80
CA ALA A 183 17.95 13.88 -4.18
C ALA A 183 18.20 12.97 -2.98
N ILE A 184 19.05 13.39 -2.05
CA ILE A 184 19.28 12.69 -0.78
C ILE A 184 18.03 12.75 0.10
N ASN A 185 17.42 13.91 0.20
CA ASN A 185 16.22 14.10 1.01
C ASN A 185 15.04 13.25 0.50
N VAL A 186 14.81 13.17 -0.82
CA VAL A 186 13.74 12.35 -1.39
C VAL A 186 14.03 10.85 -1.23
N PHE A 187 15.29 10.46 -1.06
CA PHE A 187 15.66 9.06 -0.82
C PHE A 187 15.06 8.51 0.48
N SER A 188 14.85 9.37 1.48
CA SER A 188 14.13 8.99 2.70
C SER A 188 12.69 8.55 2.41
N SER A 189 11.97 9.28 1.57
CA SER A 189 10.63 8.89 1.12
C SER A 189 10.66 7.59 0.31
N ARG A 190 11.65 7.40 -0.56
CA ARG A 190 11.84 6.16 -1.32
C ARG A 190 12.03 4.94 -0.40
N LEU A 191 12.75 5.09 0.72
CA LEU A 191 12.91 4.03 1.72
C LEU A 191 11.60 3.69 2.44
N VAL A 192 10.75 4.67 2.71
CA VAL A 192 9.41 4.44 3.25
C VAL A 192 8.60 3.60 2.27
N PHE A 193 8.57 3.95 0.98
CA PHE A 193 7.92 3.15 -0.05
C PHE A 193 8.55 1.76 -0.22
N PHE A 194 9.88 1.64 -0.07
CA PHE A 194 10.55 0.34 -0.07
C PHE A 194 10.06 -0.56 1.07
N SER A 195 9.82 -0.01 2.26
CA SER A 195 9.25 -0.78 3.37
C SER A 195 7.85 -1.32 3.03
N LEU A 196 7.01 -0.53 2.37
CA LEU A 196 5.71 -0.98 1.87
C LEU A 196 5.85 -2.08 0.80
N PHE A 197 6.82 -1.96 -0.09
CA PHE A 197 7.10 -3.00 -1.09
C PHE A 197 7.47 -4.34 -0.43
N VAL A 198 8.34 -4.32 0.58
CA VAL A 198 8.73 -5.54 1.31
C VAL A 198 7.54 -6.18 2.01
N VAL A 199 6.72 -5.39 2.70
CA VAL A 199 5.51 -5.89 3.35
C VAL A 199 4.50 -6.42 2.33
N ALA A 200 4.33 -5.75 1.17
CA ALA A 200 3.47 -6.22 0.08
C ALA A 200 3.95 -7.57 -0.49
N PHE A 201 5.26 -7.75 -0.63
CA PHE A 201 5.84 -9.01 -1.09
C PHE A 201 5.58 -10.16 -0.09
N ILE A 202 5.72 -9.88 1.21
CA ILE A 202 5.40 -10.85 2.27
C ILE A 202 3.90 -11.19 2.24
N ALA A 203 3.04 -10.16 2.18
CA ALA A 203 1.59 -10.32 2.11
C ALA A 203 1.18 -11.15 0.87
N TRP A 204 1.76 -10.86 -0.29
CA TRP A 204 1.51 -11.62 -1.51
C TRP A 204 1.88 -13.10 -1.37
N ASN A 205 3.05 -13.41 -0.77
CA ASN A 205 3.46 -14.80 -0.53
C ASN A 205 2.50 -15.53 0.41
N MET A 206 1.92 -14.85 1.39
CA MET A 206 0.93 -15.43 2.28
C MET A 206 -0.41 -15.61 1.58
N GLN A 207 -0.88 -14.60 0.86
CA GLN A 207 -2.22 -14.55 0.28
C GLN A 207 -2.38 -15.47 -0.94
N ARG A 208 -1.36 -15.65 -1.77
CA ARG A 208 -1.40 -16.61 -2.90
C ARG A 208 -1.68 -18.05 -2.47
N ARG A 209 -1.46 -18.38 -1.19
CA ARG A 209 -1.70 -19.70 -0.62
C ARG A 209 -3.08 -19.83 0.03
N LEU A 210 -3.86 -18.75 0.07
CA LEU A 210 -5.22 -18.78 0.62
C LEU A 210 -6.14 -19.59 -0.31
N GLU A 211 -7.14 -20.23 0.31
CA GLU A 211 -8.21 -20.87 -0.42
C GLU A 211 -9.28 -19.85 -0.78
N GLU A 212 -10.02 -20.11 -1.88
CA GLU A 212 -11.16 -19.30 -2.27
C GLU A 212 -12.31 -19.42 -1.24
N SER A 213 -13.11 -18.36 -1.10
CA SER A 213 -14.22 -18.35 -0.14
C SER A 213 -15.23 -19.44 -0.47
N ALA A 214 -15.77 -20.08 0.58
CA ALA A 214 -16.77 -21.15 0.43
C ALA A 214 -18.09 -20.60 -0.13
N GLU A 215 -18.48 -19.38 0.27
CA GLU A 215 -19.71 -18.73 -0.19
C GLU A 215 -19.65 -18.43 -1.69
N TRP A 216 -18.50 -17.93 -2.18
CA TRP A 216 -18.31 -17.69 -3.61
C TRP A 216 -18.35 -18.99 -4.44
N LYS A 217 -17.73 -20.07 -3.93
CA LYS A 217 -17.79 -21.40 -4.59
C LYS A 217 -19.22 -21.94 -4.66
N ALA A 218 -20.03 -21.68 -3.66
CA ALA A 218 -21.43 -22.12 -3.61
C ALA A 218 -22.37 -21.32 -4.51
N SER A 219 -21.96 -20.11 -4.92
CA SER A 219 -22.74 -19.22 -5.80
C SER A 219 -22.52 -19.48 -7.30
N LYS A 220 -21.58 -20.35 -7.64
CA LYS A 220 -21.23 -20.77 -9.02
C LYS A 220 -21.73 -22.17 -9.32
#